data_8b61553148a85e1f1d4e421edc32fe88
#
_entry.id   8b61553148a85e1f1d4e421edc32fe88
#
_cell.length_a   1.000
_cell.length_b   1.000
_cell.length_c   1.000
_cell.angle_alpha   90.00
_cell.angle_beta   90.00
_cell.angle_gamma   90.00
#
_symmetry.space_group_name_H-M   'P 1'
#
loop_
_entity.id
_entity.type
_entity.pdbx_description
1 polymer ?
#
loop_
_entity_poly.entity_id
_entity_poly.type
_entity_poly.pdbx_seq_one_letter_code
_entity_poly.pdbx_strand_id
1 'polypeptide(L)'
;MRRTIGLLLFLILCPWRLYGSAEVKSLLVFPFENQSPSADLNWISECFAQILSSRLAQPDNYVLDRDERNAAYAQMGLPADAPLTLASQFKVAQTLGADWAVVGTFNVTDNHLVAHAQLLNVKLFKLSQPIEVSGNLAELVELQTRLAWRLLATHDPDFTVTNEDDFLRRFHDVHLDAFENYIRGLLATDDAGRLHFFTESDRLDPTDHRAAFALGRFYFAQKDYANSATWMGKIEQSDSDYSEALFLTAVDEFFLGREQASEKDFGTLAQTLPLDEVSNNLGVLEARRGRYDEALANFERACQGDPSDGDFNFNRGVALWYDGRFADAATSLQAAEQANPGDVEAHTLLALTFGKLGDDASAQKEYEWLGANEVGEAAGKPGDVLPLPRLKKNYDGRAYRLLELTLHNALEQRMAIANLQKQVDAHMAESTKLLADNHYSDAEHEVAEVVRLAPDDAEARILMAKVLQAEGKHQEAAAQLETSLKLDESVDAHVALAQVYLSMNQTEMARAQGQAALNLEPGNPQALQLMQQIHGAAVAPRKTP
;
A
#
# COMPACT_ATOMS: atom_id res chain seq x y z
N MET A 1 5.85 -45.87 -3.82
CA MET A 1 4.52 -45.27 -3.71
C MET A 1 4.70 -43.84 -3.25
N ARG A 2 4.67 -42.89 -4.18
CA ARG A 2 4.79 -41.43 -3.91
C ARG A 2 3.38 -40.91 -3.68
N ARG A 3 3.09 -40.41 -2.49
CA ARG A 3 1.86 -39.66 -2.20
C ARG A 3 2.12 -38.18 -2.54
N THR A 4 1.50 -37.72 -3.59
CA THR A 4 1.31 -36.32 -3.93
C THR A 4 0.32 -35.71 -2.93
N ILE A 5 0.81 -34.79 -2.11
CA ILE A 5 -0.03 -33.96 -1.24
C ILE A 5 -0.48 -32.79 -2.11
N GLY A 6 -1.75 -32.81 -2.50
CA GLY A 6 -2.42 -31.67 -3.11
C GLY A 6 -2.68 -30.61 -2.06
N LEU A 7 -2.08 -29.43 -2.24
CA LEU A 7 -2.43 -28.24 -1.45
C LEU A 7 -3.80 -27.74 -1.96
N LEU A 8 -4.87 -28.16 -1.29
CA LEU A 8 -6.17 -27.52 -1.39
C LEU A 8 -6.11 -26.27 -0.50
N LEU A 9 -6.09 -25.09 -1.13
CA LEU A 9 -6.39 -23.83 -0.47
C LEU A 9 -7.87 -23.88 -0.01
N PHE A 10 -8.11 -24.32 1.20
CA PHE A 10 -9.34 -24.05 1.91
C PHE A 10 -9.25 -22.60 2.41
N LEU A 11 -9.91 -21.68 1.72
CA LEU A 11 -10.36 -20.42 2.28
C LEU A 11 -11.37 -20.77 3.39
N ILE A 12 -10.89 -20.96 4.60
CA ILE A 12 -11.71 -20.97 5.79
C ILE A 12 -12.25 -19.54 5.93
N LEU A 13 -13.50 -19.36 5.53
CA LEU A 13 -14.32 -18.22 5.91
C LEU A 13 -14.59 -18.33 7.43
N CYS A 14 -13.59 -18.04 8.25
CA CYS A 14 -13.83 -17.62 9.61
C CYS A 14 -14.56 -16.28 9.54
N PRO A 15 -15.66 -16.07 10.29
CA PRO A 15 -16.27 -14.76 10.44
C PRO A 15 -15.42 -13.95 11.44
N TRP A 16 -14.17 -13.72 11.10
CA TRP A 16 -13.45 -12.61 11.68
C TRP A 16 -14.29 -11.41 11.30
N ARG A 17 -14.80 -10.69 12.28
CA ARG A 17 -15.28 -9.34 12.03
C ARG A 17 -14.29 -8.74 11.06
N LEU A 18 -14.76 -8.51 9.83
CA LEU A 18 -14.17 -7.54 8.94
C LEU A 18 -14.06 -6.28 9.81
N TYR A 19 -12.91 -6.07 10.42
CA TYR A 19 -12.47 -4.70 10.63
C TYR A 19 -12.54 -4.16 9.22
N GLY A 20 -13.59 -3.40 8.96
CA GLY A 20 -13.76 -2.73 7.69
C GLY A 20 -12.40 -2.12 7.43
N SER A 21 -11.83 -2.35 6.26
CA SER A 21 -10.64 -1.60 5.84
C SER A 21 -10.96 -0.16 6.17
N ALA A 22 -10.24 0.42 7.13
CA ALA A 22 -10.46 1.81 7.50
C ALA A 22 -10.37 2.57 6.18
N GLU A 23 -11.43 3.27 5.82
CA GLU A 23 -11.49 4.02 4.56
C GLU A 23 -10.30 5.00 4.63
N VAL A 24 -9.32 4.80 3.72
CA VAL A 24 -8.12 5.63 3.68
C VAL A 24 -8.58 7.07 3.46
N LYS A 25 -8.35 7.92 4.44
CA LYS A 25 -8.74 9.33 4.38
C LYS A 25 -7.71 10.11 3.59
N SER A 26 -8.17 11.01 2.75
CA SER A 26 -7.29 11.89 1.97
C SER A 26 -7.11 13.23 2.66
N LEU A 27 -5.85 13.65 2.81
CA LEU A 27 -5.45 14.87 3.48
C LEU A 27 -4.62 15.76 2.54
N LEU A 28 -4.90 17.07 2.51
CA LEU A 28 -4.11 18.05 1.77
C LEU A 28 -3.49 19.06 2.74
N VAL A 29 -2.20 19.32 2.60
CA VAL A 29 -1.54 20.38 3.37
C VAL A 29 -1.27 21.59 2.46
N PHE A 30 -1.82 22.74 2.85
CA PHE A 30 -1.54 24.00 2.16
C PHE A 30 -0.27 24.67 2.72
N PRO A 31 0.48 25.40 1.88
CA PRO A 31 1.51 26.32 2.37
C PRO A 31 0.91 27.29 3.37
N PHE A 32 1.60 27.52 4.50
CA PHE A 32 1.14 28.44 5.52
C PHE A 32 1.33 29.88 5.10
N GLU A 33 0.39 30.76 5.46
CA GLU A 33 0.50 32.18 5.18
C GLU A 33 1.57 32.84 6.04
N ASN A 34 2.52 33.52 5.41
CA ASN A 34 3.56 34.30 6.11
C ASN A 34 2.98 35.63 6.58
N GLN A 35 2.84 35.80 7.89
CA GLN A 35 2.43 37.05 8.54
C GLN A 35 3.62 37.85 9.10
N SER A 36 4.85 37.39 8.82
CA SER A 36 6.07 38.09 9.26
C SER A 36 6.32 39.34 8.42
N PRO A 37 7.04 40.35 8.97
CA PRO A 37 7.40 41.55 8.22
C PRO A 37 8.36 41.28 7.05
N SER A 38 9.12 40.18 7.08
CA SER A 38 10.11 39.82 6.06
C SER A 38 9.56 38.85 5.04
N ALA A 39 9.65 39.23 3.76
CA ALA A 39 9.35 38.34 2.64
C ALA A 39 10.43 37.27 2.42
N ASP A 40 11.65 37.45 2.94
CA ASP A 40 12.73 36.46 2.82
C ASP A 40 12.39 35.13 3.50
N LEU A 41 11.37 35.15 4.40
CA LEU A 41 10.86 33.97 5.09
C LEU A 41 9.73 33.26 4.36
N ASN A 42 9.37 33.68 3.14
CA ASN A 42 8.27 33.04 2.38
C ASN A 42 8.54 31.56 2.05
N TRP A 43 9.81 31.10 2.00
CA TRP A 43 10.12 29.70 1.83
C TRP A 43 9.56 28.82 2.97
N ILE A 44 9.41 29.38 4.17
CA ILE A 44 8.84 28.66 5.33
C ILE A 44 7.39 28.24 5.07
N SER A 45 6.65 28.97 4.21
CA SER A 45 5.28 28.59 3.81
C SER A 45 5.25 27.18 3.20
N GLU A 46 6.07 26.93 2.21
CA GLU A 46 6.16 25.61 1.56
C GLU A 46 6.88 24.59 2.47
N CYS A 47 7.82 25.03 3.31
CA CYS A 47 8.46 24.19 4.33
C CYS A 47 7.41 23.54 5.26
N PHE A 48 6.41 24.31 5.73
CA PHE A 48 5.29 23.76 6.50
C PHE A 48 4.53 22.69 5.70
N ALA A 49 4.21 22.97 4.42
CA ALA A 49 3.50 22.00 3.60
C ALA A 49 4.29 20.70 3.45
N GLN A 50 5.59 20.77 3.15
CA GLN A 50 6.44 19.59 2.95
C GLN A 50 6.62 18.75 4.23
N ILE A 51 6.98 19.40 5.33
CA ILE A 51 7.20 18.70 6.61
C ILE A 51 5.88 18.10 7.13
N LEU A 52 4.80 18.88 7.15
CA LEU A 52 3.52 18.37 7.64
C LEU A 52 3.00 17.23 6.76
N SER A 53 3.11 17.32 5.43
CA SER A 53 2.73 16.23 4.54
C SER A 53 3.48 14.94 4.87
N SER A 54 4.78 15.02 5.04
CA SER A 54 5.62 13.86 5.42
C SER A 54 5.27 13.29 6.80
N ARG A 55 4.91 14.13 7.79
CA ARG A 55 4.62 13.69 9.16
C ARG A 55 3.19 13.20 9.35
N LEU A 56 2.24 13.70 8.54
CA LEU A 56 0.83 13.32 8.57
C LEU A 56 0.52 12.08 7.72
N ALA A 57 1.45 11.63 6.89
CA ALA A 57 1.35 10.38 6.18
C ALA A 57 1.36 9.21 7.19
N GLN A 58 0.23 8.52 7.30
CA GLN A 58 0.01 7.39 8.19
C GLN A 58 -0.67 6.26 7.37
N PRO A 59 -0.69 5.01 7.85
CA PRO A 59 -1.32 3.90 7.14
C PRO A 59 -2.78 4.13 6.71
N ASP A 60 -3.52 4.95 7.44
CA ASP A 60 -4.91 5.31 7.19
C ASP A 60 -5.11 6.69 6.55
N ASN A 61 -4.02 7.46 6.35
CA ASN A 61 -4.03 8.79 5.78
C ASN A 61 -3.21 8.88 4.49
N TYR A 62 -3.89 9.03 3.36
CA TYR A 62 -3.26 9.40 2.10
C TYR A 62 -3.06 10.91 2.04
N VAL A 63 -1.81 11.36 2.07
CA VAL A 63 -1.50 12.79 1.97
C VAL A 63 -1.23 13.17 0.51
N LEU A 64 -2.10 14.03 -0.02
CA LEU A 64 -1.96 14.62 -1.36
C LEU A 64 -0.68 15.45 -1.43
N ASP A 65 0.13 15.21 -2.44
CA ASP A 65 1.44 15.84 -2.56
C ASP A 65 1.40 17.23 -3.19
N ARG A 66 2.60 17.82 -3.36
CA ARG A 66 2.79 19.12 -3.98
C ARG A 66 2.41 19.12 -5.46
N ASP A 67 2.71 18.07 -6.19
CA ASP A 67 2.45 18.01 -7.63
C ASP A 67 0.95 17.91 -7.90
N GLU A 68 0.19 17.11 -7.12
CA GLU A 68 -1.28 17.05 -7.18
C GLU A 68 -1.89 18.41 -6.83
N ARG A 69 -1.38 19.08 -5.78
CA ARG A 69 -1.84 20.43 -5.40
C ARG A 69 -1.60 21.44 -6.52
N ASN A 70 -0.40 21.44 -7.11
CA ASN A 70 -0.04 22.33 -8.19
C ASN A 70 -0.84 22.06 -9.49
N ALA A 71 -1.12 20.79 -9.78
CA ALA A 71 -2.01 20.41 -10.89
C ALA A 71 -3.42 20.98 -10.71
N ALA A 72 -3.97 20.92 -9.49
CA ALA A 72 -5.26 21.55 -9.19
C ALA A 72 -5.21 23.08 -9.31
N TYR A 73 -4.12 23.72 -8.87
CA TYR A 73 -3.93 25.16 -9.08
C TYR A 73 -3.94 25.51 -10.57
N ALA A 74 -3.19 24.78 -11.38
CA ALA A 74 -3.14 24.99 -12.83
C ALA A 74 -4.52 24.79 -13.48
N GLN A 75 -5.26 23.74 -13.10
CA GLN A 75 -6.61 23.48 -13.58
C GLN A 75 -7.59 24.61 -13.25
N MET A 76 -7.41 25.26 -12.10
CA MET A 76 -8.24 26.38 -11.65
C MET A 76 -7.71 27.75 -12.12
N GLY A 77 -6.61 27.81 -12.86
CA GLY A 77 -5.98 29.06 -13.29
C GLY A 77 -5.36 29.88 -12.14
N LEU A 78 -4.98 29.22 -11.04
CA LEU A 78 -4.35 29.85 -9.89
C LEU A 78 -2.82 29.78 -10.03
N PRO A 79 -2.07 30.87 -9.79
CA PRO A 79 -0.61 30.79 -9.69
C PRO A 79 -0.19 29.90 -8.51
N ALA A 80 0.93 29.17 -8.67
CA ALA A 80 1.41 28.23 -7.65
C ALA A 80 1.85 28.92 -6.33
N ASP A 81 2.21 30.20 -6.39
CA ASP A 81 2.65 31.06 -5.30
C ASP A 81 1.56 32.03 -4.80
N ALA A 82 0.32 31.92 -5.32
CA ALA A 82 -0.75 32.83 -4.94
C ALA A 82 -1.17 32.64 -3.49
N PRO A 83 -1.30 33.73 -2.70
CA PRO A 83 -1.92 33.64 -1.39
C PRO A 83 -3.40 33.28 -1.55
N LEU A 84 -3.79 32.11 -1.04
CA LEU A 84 -5.14 31.60 -1.17
C LEU A 84 -6.00 32.01 0.03
N THR A 85 -7.19 32.52 -0.28
CA THR A 85 -8.22 32.66 0.77
C THR A 85 -8.72 31.28 1.22
N LEU A 86 -9.29 31.20 2.42
CA LEU A 86 -9.87 29.94 2.92
C LEU A 86 -10.91 29.34 1.93
N ALA A 87 -11.68 30.19 1.25
CA ALA A 87 -12.64 29.74 0.22
C ALA A 87 -11.95 29.10 -0.99
N SER A 88 -10.81 29.67 -1.43
CA SER A 88 -10.00 29.11 -2.51
C SER A 88 -9.34 27.80 -2.08
N GLN A 89 -8.79 27.73 -0.88
CA GLN A 89 -8.22 26.50 -0.30
C GLN A 89 -9.27 25.38 -0.23
N PHE A 90 -10.46 25.70 0.26
CA PHE A 90 -11.59 24.77 0.27
C PHE A 90 -11.90 24.24 -1.14
N LYS A 91 -11.95 25.15 -2.14
CA LYS A 91 -12.28 24.75 -3.51
C LYS A 91 -11.20 23.86 -4.13
N VAL A 92 -9.93 24.13 -3.86
CA VAL A 92 -8.81 23.27 -4.28
C VAL A 92 -8.94 21.89 -3.63
N ALA A 93 -9.12 21.83 -2.31
CA ALA A 93 -9.28 20.58 -1.59
C ALA A 93 -10.48 19.76 -2.10
N GLN A 94 -11.60 20.42 -2.41
CA GLN A 94 -12.78 19.81 -3.01
C GLN A 94 -12.49 19.24 -4.42
N THR A 95 -11.75 19.99 -5.24
CA THR A 95 -11.38 19.56 -6.61
C THR A 95 -10.50 18.32 -6.59
N LEU A 96 -9.60 18.22 -5.62
CA LEU A 96 -8.75 17.05 -5.41
C LEU A 96 -9.46 15.88 -4.72
N GLY A 97 -10.69 16.08 -4.23
CA GLY A 97 -11.42 15.06 -3.47
C GLY A 97 -10.82 14.80 -2.09
N ALA A 98 -10.14 15.79 -1.50
CA ALA A 98 -9.60 15.66 -0.14
C ALA A 98 -10.74 15.59 0.88
N ASP A 99 -10.63 14.69 1.86
CA ASP A 99 -11.55 14.64 3.00
C ASP A 99 -11.24 15.73 4.02
N TRP A 100 -9.94 16.03 4.18
CA TRP A 100 -9.41 17.01 5.12
C TRP A 100 -8.35 17.88 4.48
N ALA A 101 -8.22 19.10 5.00
CA ALA A 101 -7.11 19.97 4.63
C ALA A 101 -6.51 20.62 5.88
N VAL A 102 -5.19 20.82 5.89
CA VAL A 102 -4.48 21.63 6.88
C VAL A 102 -4.27 23.02 6.29
N VAL A 103 -4.72 24.01 7.01
CA VAL A 103 -4.53 25.43 6.70
C VAL A 103 -3.87 26.11 7.90
N GLY A 104 -3.03 27.11 7.66
CA GLY A 104 -2.35 27.76 8.76
C GLY A 104 -1.64 29.06 8.38
N THR A 105 -1.12 29.72 9.41
CA THR A 105 -0.35 30.95 9.33
C THR A 105 0.88 30.83 10.22
N PHE A 106 1.91 31.60 9.92
CA PHE A 106 3.05 31.75 10.81
C PHE A 106 3.53 33.21 10.87
N ASN A 107 4.17 33.55 11.97
CA ASN A 107 4.85 34.82 12.16
C ASN A 107 6.20 34.59 12.82
N VAL A 108 7.22 35.28 12.35
CA VAL A 108 8.56 35.29 12.95
C VAL A 108 8.92 36.72 13.35
N THR A 109 9.23 36.91 14.61
CA THR A 109 9.68 38.18 15.18
C THR A 109 10.86 37.90 16.10
N ASP A 110 11.96 38.62 15.91
CA ASP A 110 13.18 38.46 16.73
C ASP A 110 13.64 36.99 16.86
N ASN A 111 13.66 36.28 15.75
CA ASN A 111 14.02 34.84 15.67
C ASN A 111 13.08 33.89 16.44
N HIS A 112 11.93 34.38 16.86
CA HIS A 112 10.87 33.60 17.51
C HIS A 112 9.73 33.33 16.53
N LEU A 113 9.46 32.05 16.25
CA LEU A 113 8.36 31.58 15.39
C LEU A 113 7.12 31.31 16.24
N VAL A 114 5.97 31.79 15.76
CA VAL A 114 4.65 31.36 16.22
C VAL A 114 3.86 30.89 15.01
N ALA A 115 3.33 29.69 15.06
CA ALA A 115 2.52 29.11 13.97
C ALA A 115 1.18 28.62 14.51
N HIS A 116 0.14 28.86 13.71
CA HIS A 116 -1.23 28.39 13.97
C HIS A 116 -1.68 27.51 12.82
N ALA A 117 -2.27 26.36 13.16
CA ALA A 117 -2.85 25.44 12.17
C ALA A 117 -4.28 25.06 12.55
N GLN A 118 -5.09 24.77 11.55
CA GLN A 118 -6.44 24.24 11.71
C GLN A 118 -6.68 23.12 10.70
N LEU A 119 -7.47 22.11 11.10
CA LEU A 119 -8.01 21.10 10.22
C LEU A 119 -9.33 21.57 9.63
N LEU A 120 -9.42 21.59 8.31
CA LEU A 120 -10.64 21.84 7.56
C LEU A 120 -11.26 20.50 7.16
N ASN A 121 -12.41 20.16 7.70
CA ASN A 121 -13.25 19.09 7.18
C ASN A 121 -13.90 19.56 5.88
N VAL A 122 -13.53 18.97 4.75
CA VAL A 122 -13.98 19.43 3.43
C VAL A 122 -15.45 19.09 3.20
N LYS A 123 -15.91 17.91 3.65
CA LYS A 123 -17.33 17.51 3.52
C LYS A 123 -18.29 18.39 4.31
N LEU A 124 -17.88 18.80 5.53
CA LEU A 124 -18.72 19.58 6.45
C LEU A 124 -18.47 21.09 6.36
N PHE A 125 -17.44 21.51 5.62
CA PHE A 125 -16.95 22.89 5.60
C PHE A 125 -16.77 23.48 7.00
N LYS A 126 -16.07 22.72 7.85
CA LYS A 126 -15.87 23.06 9.26
C LYS A 126 -14.40 23.07 9.63
N LEU A 127 -13.93 24.15 10.25
CA LEU A 127 -12.59 24.24 10.84
C LEU A 127 -12.57 23.69 12.27
N SER A 128 -11.45 23.06 12.63
CA SER A 128 -11.13 22.72 14.01
C SER A 128 -10.82 23.98 14.83
N GLN A 129 -10.66 23.81 16.16
CA GLN A 129 -10.00 24.84 16.95
C GLN A 129 -8.56 25.04 16.46
N PRO A 130 -8.03 26.28 16.51
CA PRO A 130 -6.63 26.54 16.19
C PRO A 130 -5.68 25.78 17.12
N ILE A 131 -4.64 25.21 16.54
CA ILE A 131 -3.53 24.58 17.24
C ILE A 131 -2.31 25.49 17.07
N GLU A 132 -1.68 25.86 18.18
CA GLU A 132 -0.52 26.74 18.21
C GLU A 132 0.74 25.97 18.59
N VAL A 133 1.85 26.31 17.93
CA VAL A 133 3.21 25.97 18.33
C VAL A 133 4.08 27.24 18.28
N SER A 134 5.03 27.35 19.20
CA SER A 134 5.95 28.50 19.22
C SER A 134 7.31 28.09 19.78
N GLY A 135 8.35 28.74 19.31
CA GLY A 135 9.75 28.47 19.71
C GLY A 135 10.77 29.24 18.87
N ASN A 136 12.03 28.86 19.00
CA ASN A 136 13.10 29.48 18.24
C ASN A 136 13.04 29.04 16.76
N LEU A 137 13.33 29.95 15.82
CA LEU A 137 13.34 29.63 14.38
C LEU A 137 14.34 28.50 14.04
N ALA A 138 15.43 28.36 14.79
CA ALA A 138 16.37 27.26 14.63
C ALA A 138 15.74 25.87 14.91
N GLU A 139 14.61 25.82 15.63
CA GLU A 139 13.84 24.61 15.96
C GLU A 139 12.66 24.40 14.97
N LEU A 140 12.69 25.07 13.81
CA LEU A 140 11.57 25.11 12.85
C LEU A 140 11.01 23.72 12.55
N VAL A 141 11.87 22.75 12.18
CA VAL A 141 11.43 21.40 11.80
C VAL A 141 10.86 20.64 13.00
N GLU A 142 11.43 20.82 14.18
CA GLU A 142 10.90 20.22 15.41
C GLU A 142 9.51 20.80 15.74
N LEU A 143 9.34 22.12 15.66
CA LEU A 143 8.04 22.78 15.87
C LEU A 143 6.98 22.29 14.87
N GLN A 144 7.35 22.11 13.61
CA GLN A 144 6.46 21.55 12.59
C GLN A 144 6.10 20.09 12.90
N THR A 145 7.05 19.29 13.38
CA THR A 145 6.81 17.90 13.77
C THR A 145 5.90 17.81 14.99
N ARG A 146 6.07 18.69 16.00
CA ARG A 146 5.15 18.84 17.13
C ARG A 146 3.74 19.21 16.69
N LEU A 147 3.64 20.13 15.73
CA LEU A 147 2.36 20.55 15.15
C LEU A 147 1.68 19.37 14.44
N ALA A 148 2.41 18.56 13.69
CA ALA A 148 1.89 17.36 13.04
C ALA A 148 1.30 16.37 14.06
N TRP A 149 2.01 16.10 15.15
CA TRP A 149 1.50 15.23 16.22
C TRP A 149 0.18 15.74 16.80
N ARG A 150 0.09 17.04 17.09
CA ARG A 150 -1.13 17.67 17.63
C ARG A 150 -2.30 17.64 16.64
N LEU A 151 -2.00 17.79 15.34
CA LEU A 151 -2.99 17.66 14.26
C LEU A 151 -3.52 16.23 14.18
N LEU A 152 -2.65 15.20 14.22
CA LEU A 152 -3.05 13.80 14.25
C LEU A 152 -3.92 13.48 15.47
N ALA A 153 -3.51 13.87 16.65
CA ALA A 153 -4.27 13.68 17.88
C ALA A 153 -5.65 14.38 17.86
N THR A 154 -5.78 15.45 17.09
CA THR A 154 -7.05 16.16 16.90
C THR A 154 -7.93 15.51 15.84
N HIS A 155 -7.31 14.93 14.81
CA HIS A 155 -7.98 14.30 13.67
C HIS A 155 -8.53 12.93 14.02
N ASP A 156 -7.75 12.13 14.73
CA ASP A 156 -8.08 10.76 15.12
C ASP A 156 -8.04 10.61 16.64
N PRO A 157 -9.21 10.51 17.31
CA PRO A 157 -9.28 10.26 18.75
C PRO A 157 -8.64 8.93 19.18
N ASP A 158 -8.55 7.96 18.27
CA ASP A 158 -7.93 6.66 18.49
C ASP A 158 -6.43 6.65 18.13
N PHE A 159 -5.88 7.81 17.76
CA PHE A 159 -4.46 7.98 17.52
C PHE A 159 -3.67 7.68 18.80
N THR A 160 -3.24 6.43 18.89
CA THR A 160 -2.59 5.85 20.08
C THR A 160 -1.10 6.05 20.11
N VAL A 161 -0.55 6.84 19.19
CA VAL A 161 0.88 7.09 19.26
C VAL A 161 1.18 7.82 20.56
N THR A 162 1.91 7.12 21.39
CA THR A 162 2.72 7.53 22.51
C THR A 162 2.96 9.04 22.55
N ASN A 163 3.38 9.59 23.64
CA ASN A 163 3.59 11.01 23.85
C ASN A 163 4.31 11.70 22.67
N GLU A 164 4.20 13.01 22.61
CA GLU A 164 4.78 13.91 21.60
C GLU A 164 6.28 13.63 21.38
N ASP A 165 7.04 13.36 22.45
CA ASP A 165 8.48 13.12 22.39
C ASP A 165 8.84 11.80 21.69
N ASP A 166 8.01 10.75 21.83
CA ASP A 166 8.20 9.49 21.11
C ASP A 166 7.92 9.66 19.60
N PHE A 167 6.96 10.51 19.25
CA PHE A 167 6.70 10.85 17.85
C PHE A 167 7.87 11.61 17.23
N LEU A 168 8.41 12.61 17.94
CA LEU A 168 9.58 13.38 17.50
C LEU A 168 10.78 12.47 17.21
N ARG A 169 11.07 11.50 18.08
CA ARG A 169 12.20 10.57 17.93
C ARG A 169 12.12 9.63 16.71
N ARG A 170 10.97 9.53 16.04
CA ARG A 170 10.83 8.73 14.83
C ARG A 170 11.49 9.37 13.61
N PHE A 171 11.75 10.66 13.67
CA PHE A 171 12.25 11.42 12.54
C PHE A 171 13.67 11.89 12.80
N HIS A 172 14.51 11.77 11.78
CA HIS A 172 15.88 12.23 11.84
C HIS A 172 15.92 13.76 11.84
N ASP A 173 16.98 14.31 12.43
CA ASP A 173 17.26 15.75 12.35
C ASP A 173 17.45 16.16 10.89
N VAL A 174 16.89 17.30 10.53
CA VAL A 174 17.00 17.87 9.20
C VAL A 174 18.00 19.03 9.26
N HIS A 175 19.00 19.00 8.38
CA HIS A 175 19.94 20.10 8.25
C HIS A 175 19.21 21.32 7.65
N LEU A 176 18.91 22.33 8.47
CA LEU A 176 17.99 23.42 8.11
C LEU A 176 18.44 24.18 6.86
N ASP A 177 19.74 24.53 6.73
CA ASP A 177 20.26 25.26 5.56
C ASP A 177 20.15 24.43 4.27
N ALA A 178 20.37 23.11 4.35
CA ALA A 178 20.17 22.22 3.21
C ALA A 178 18.69 22.18 2.82
N PHE A 179 17.82 22.04 3.79
CA PHE A 179 16.38 21.98 3.55
C PHE A 179 15.82 23.31 3.05
N GLU A 180 16.30 24.46 3.54
CA GLU A 180 15.95 25.77 2.98
C GLU A 180 16.29 25.83 1.48
N ASN A 181 17.50 25.40 1.10
CA ASN A 181 17.89 25.35 -0.31
C ASN A 181 16.99 24.40 -1.12
N TYR A 182 16.65 23.23 -0.59
CA TYR A 182 15.69 22.34 -1.24
C TYR A 182 14.34 23.04 -1.51
N ILE A 183 13.77 23.68 -0.50
CA ILE A 183 12.50 24.41 -0.65
C ILE A 183 12.63 25.57 -1.64
N ARG A 184 13.72 26.33 -1.60
CA ARG A 184 13.99 27.40 -2.58
C ARG A 184 14.11 26.86 -4.01
N GLY A 185 14.67 25.68 -4.18
CA GLY A 185 14.69 24.96 -5.46
C GLY A 185 13.30 24.57 -5.95
N LEU A 186 12.41 24.10 -5.06
CA LEU A 186 11.00 23.81 -5.39
C LEU A 186 10.23 25.07 -5.82
N LEU A 187 10.56 26.22 -5.24
CA LEU A 187 9.90 27.50 -5.50
C LEU A 187 10.52 28.28 -6.67
N ALA A 188 11.71 27.91 -7.12
CA ALA A 188 12.40 28.60 -8.22
C ALA A 188 11.59 28.51 -9.51
N THR A 189 11.46 29.66 -10.19
CA THR A 189 10.66 29.78 -11.42
C THR A 189 11.45 29.48 -12.69
N ASP A 190 12.79 29.47 -12.60
CA ASP A 190 13.68 29.18 -13.72
C ASP A 190 14.60 27.99 -13.43
N ASP A 191 15.12 27.39 -14.49
CA ASP A 191 15.92 26.17 -14.42
C ASP A 191 17.28 26.40 -13.77
N ALA A 192 17.88 27.59 -13.94
CA ALA A 192 19.17 27.94 -13.34
C ALA A 192 19.05 28.02 -11.81
N GLY A 193 17.98 28.65 -11.32
CA GLY A 193 17.66 28.73 -9.90
C GLY A 193 17.40 27.34 -9.30
N ARG A 194 16.59 26.51 -9.97
CA ARG A 194 16.32 25.12 -9.53
C ARG A 194 17.63 24.33 -9.38
N LEU A 195 18.44 24.33 -10.44
CA LEU A 195 19.72 23.61 -10.44
C LEU A 195 20.66 24.13 -9.35
N HIS A 196 20.77 25.46 -9.18
CA HIS A 196 21.59 26.06 -8.15
C HIS A 196 21.17 25.61 -6.75
N PHE A 197 19.91 25.78 -6.40
CA PHE A 197 19.42 25.51 -5.05
C PHE A 197 19.42 24.01 -4.72
N PHE A 198 19.01 23.12 -5.62
CA PHE A 198 19.07 21.68 -5.36
C PHE A 198 20.51 21.18 -5.26
N THR A 199 21.45 21.70 -6.08
CA THR A 199 22.87 21.33 -5.98
C THR A 199 23.47 21.81 -4.66
N GLU A 200 23.11 23.00 -4.20
CA GLU A 200 23.58 23.52 -2.90
C GLU A 200 22.99 22.75 -1.73
N SER A 201 21.72 22.33 -1.84
CA SER A 201 21.09 21.45 -0.86
C SER A 201 21.82 20.10 -0.72
N ASP A 202 22.08 19.40 -1.84
CA ASP A 202 22.84 18.12 -1.84
C ASP A 202 24.28 18.31 -1.34
N ARG A 203 24.91 19.44 -1.63
CA ARG A 203 26.25 19.77 -1.13
C ARG A 203 26.29 19.95 0.40
N LEU A 204 25.26 20.58 0.96
CA LEU A 204 25.15 20.85 2.41
C LEU A 204 24.78 19.60 3.20
N ASP A 205 23.92 18.76 2.66
CA ASP A 205 23.52 17.48 3.25
C ASP A 205 23.35 16.41 2.17
N PRO A 206 24.42 15.69 1.80
CA PRO A 206 24.34 14.63 0.80
C PRO A 206 23.63 13.37 1.29
N THR A 207 23.24 13.29 2.56
CA THR A 207 22.50 12.18 3.14
C THR A 207 20.98 12.38 3.08
N ASP A 208 20.54 13.61 2.81
CA ASP A 208 19.15 13.93 2.52
C ASP A 208 18.90 13.82 1.00
N HIS A 209 18.39 12.69 0.57
CA HIS A 209 18.25 12.38 -0.85
C HIS A 209 17.15 13.15 -1.58
N ARG A 210 16.35 13.98 -0.91
CA ARG A 210 15.30 14.80 -1.54
C ARG A 210 15.83 15.71 -2.64
N ALA A 211 16.98 16.35 -2.40
CA ALA A 211 17.62 17.20 -3.41
C ALA A 211 18.16 16.38 -4.59
N ALA A 212 18.75 15.21 -4.35
CA ALA A 212 19.20 14.29 -5.38
C ALA A 212 18.03 13.80 -6.24
N PHE A 213 16.92 13.44 -5.63
CA PHE A 213 15.69 13.04 -6.34
C PHE A 213 15.15 14.19 -7.20
N ALA A 214 15.08 15.41 -6.66
CA ALA A 214 14.66 16.60 -7.41
C ALA A 214 15.56 16.91 -8.60
N LEU A 215 16.90 16.76 -8.46
CA LEU A 215 17.86 16.89 -9.55
C LEU A 215 17.66 15.80 -10.61
N GLY A 216 17.43 14.56 -10.20
CA GLY A 216 17.13 13.47 -11.13
C GLY A 216 15.88 13.77 -11.96
N ARG A 217 14.78 14.17 -11.33
CA ARG A 217 13.55 14.61 -12.03
C ARG A 217 13.78 15.81 -12.94
N PHE A 218 14.60 16.77 -12.50
CA PHE A 218 14.98 17.93 -13.32
C PHE A 218 15.68 17.51 -14.62
N TYR A 219 16.70 16.66 -14.54
CA TYR A 219 17.43 16.18 -15.72
C TYR A 219 16.57 15.26 -16.59
N PHE A 220 15.69 14.44 -16.00
CA PHE A 220 14.72 13.62 -16.72
C PHE A 220 13.82 14.48 -17.60
N ALA A 221 13.27 15.58 -17.05
CA ALA A 221 12.42 16.50 -17.78
C ALA A 221 13.15 17.17 -18.95
N GLN A 222 14.46 17.43 -18.81
CA GLN A 222 15.34 17.94 -19.86
C GLN A 222 15.78 16.85 -20.87
N LYS A 223 15.36 15.59 -20.66
CA LYS A 223 15.80 14.42 -21.44
C LYS A 223 17.30 14.14 -21.37
N ASP A 224 17.97 14.66 -20.34
CA ASP A 224 19.34 14.32 -20.00
C ASP A 224 19.36 13.06 -19.13
N TYR A 225 19.05 11.94 -19.77
CA TYR A 225 18.90 10.64 -19.12
C TYR A 225 20.16 10.17 -18.39
N ALA A 226 21.36 10.60 -18.84
CA ALA A 226 22.62 10.23 -18.21
C ALA A 226 22.78 10.89 -16.83
N ASN A 227 22.53 12.20 -16.75
CA ASN A 227 22.56 12.91 -15.48
C ASN A 227 21.38 12.50 -14.59
N SER A 228 20.18 12.30 -15.15
CA SER A 228 19.02 11.78 -14.42
C SER A 228 19.35 10.46 -13.71
N ALA A 229 19.81 9.44 -14.42
CA ALA A 229 20.19 8.14 -13.84
C ALA A 229 21.31 8.27 -12.79
N THR A 230 22.24 9.22 -12.97
CA THR A 230 23.31 9.45 -11.98
C THR A 230 22.75 9.98 -10.66
N TRP A 231 21.82 10.92 -10.71
CA TRP A 231 21.20 11.49 -9.52
C TRP A 231 20.21 10.53 -8.86
N MET A 232 19.37 9.86 -9.64
CA MET A 232 18.45 8.83 -9.15
C MET A 232 19.19 7.65 -8.49
N GLY A 233 20.38 7.31 -8.96
CA GLY A 233 21.23 6.29 -8.37
C GLY A 233 21.74 6.58 -6.95
N LYS A 234 21.52 7.78 -6.41
CA LYS A 234 21.80 8.12 -5.01
C LYS A 234 20.66 7.71 -4.06
N ILE A 235 19.44 7.49 -4.58
CA ILE A 235 18.27 7.19 -3.78
C ILE A 235 18.36 5.76 -3.26
N GLU A 236 18.34 5.59 -1.96
CA GLU A 236 18.46 4.28 -1.31
C GLU A 236 17.11 3.56 -1.21
N GLN A 237 17.14 2.24 -1.09
CA GLN A 237 15.92 1.42 -0.98
C GLN A 237 15.06 1.76 0.24
N SER A 238 15.64 2.38 1.26
CA SER A 238 14.96 2.86 2.46
C SER A 238 14.21 4.17 2.27
N ASP A 239 14.49 4.90 1.17
CA ASP A 239 13.86 6.19 0.90
C ASP A 239 12.45 6.02 0.37
N SER A 240 11.55 6.93 0.73
CA SER A 240 10.15 6.94 0.25
C SER A 240 10.06 7.08 -1.27
N ASP A 241 11.02 7.76 -1.88
CA ASP A 241 11.03 8.03 -3.32
C ASP A 241 11.75 6.93 -4.14
N TYR A 242 12.19 5.83 -3.49
CA TYR A 242 13.00 4.80 -4.16
C TYR A 242 12.30 4.15 -5.34
N SER A 243 11.03 3.77 -5.20
CA SER A 243 10.32 3.10 -6.29
C SER A 243 10.10 4.02 -7.49
N GLU A 244 9.85 5.31 -7.25
CA GLU A 244 9.77 6.33 -8.30
C GLU A 244 11.14 6.55 -8.96
N ALA A 245 12.20 6.68 -8.17
CA ALA A 245 13.56 6.80 -8.69
C ALA A 245 13.94 5.59 -9.54
N LEU A 246 13.57 4.38 -9.12
CA LEU A 246 13.83 3.15 -9.87
C LEU A 246 13.06 3.11 -11.20
N PHE A 247 11.79 3.58 -11.21
CA PHE A 247 11.00 3.69 -12.44
C PHE A 247 11.67 4.65 -13.44
N LEU A 248 12.04 5.84 -12.98
CA LEU A 248 12.70 6.85 -13.83
C LEU A 248 14.08 6.36 -14.30
N THR A 249 14.86 5.70 -13.44
CA THR A 249 16.13 5.07 -13.81
C THR A 249 15.92 4.02 -14.90
N ALA A 250 14.91 3.17 -14.79
CA ALA A 250 14.62 2.15 -15.81
C ALA A 250 14.25 2.78 -17.17
N VAL A 251 13.53 3.91 -17.16
CA VAL A 251 13.27 4.71 -18.37
C VAL A 251 14.54 5.33 -18.92
N ASP A 252 15.39 5.90 -18.06
CA ASP A 252 16.67 6.50 -18.45
C ASP A 252 17.58 5.46 -19.12
N GLU A 253 17.71 4.27 -18.52
CA GLU A 253 18.51 3.17 -19.04
C GLU A 253 18.01 2.69 -20.41
N PHE A 254 16.69 2.68 -20.63
CA PHE A 254 16.12 2.39 -21.95
C PHE A 254 16.57 3.40 -23.01
N PHE A 255 16.48 4.72 -22.71
CA PHE A 255 16.88 5.75 -23.66
C PHE A 255 18.39 5.85 -23.85
N LEU A 256 19.19 5.38 -22.89
CA LEU A 256 20.64 5.22 -23.01
C LEU A 256 21.06 3.95 -23.78
N GLY A 257 20.10 3.13 -24.23
CA GLY A 257 20.35 1.87 -24.92
C GLY A 257 20.83 0.74 -24.02
N ARG A 258 20.67 0.86 -22.70
CA ARG A 258 21.06 -0.12 -21.69
C ARG A 258 19.88 -1.04 -21.34
N GLU A 259 19.29 -1.67 -22.35
CA GLU A 259 18.04 -2.42 -22.22
C GLU A 259 18.05 -3.54 -21.16
N GLN A 260 19.20 -4.14 -20.87
CA GLN A 260 19.31 -5.17 -19.82
C GLN A 260 19.16 -4.59 -18.42
N ALA A 261 19.71 -3.40 -18.18
CA ALA A 261 19.55 -2.70 -16.90
C ALA A 261 18.10 -2.25 -16.73
N SER A 262 17.53 -1.63 -17.76
CA SER A 262 16.12 -1.24 -17.80
C SER A 262 15.17 -2.42 -17.48
N GLU A 263 15.37 -3.58 -18.12
CA GLU A 263 14.54 -4.78 -17.89
C GLU A 263 14.67 -5.30 -16.46
N LYS A 264 15.88 -5.29 -15.89
CA LYS A 264 16.11 -5.67 -14.49
C LYS A 264 15.34 -4.77 -13.52
N ASP A 265 15.39 -3.46 -13.75
CA ASP A 265 14.80 -2.48 -12.83
C ASP A 265 13.27 -2.50 -12.94
N PHE A 266 12.68 -2.54 -14.15
CA PHE A 266 11.25 -2.80 -14.32
C PHE A 266 10.83 -4.16 -13.77
N GLY A 267 11.67 -5.21 -13.91
CA GLY A 267 11.42 -6.53 -13.33
C GLY A 267 11.38 -6.51 -11.80
N THR A 268 12.19 -5.68 -11.16
CA THR A 268 12.15 -5.44 -9.71
C THR A 268 10.84 -4.73 -9.33
N LEU A 269 10.48 -3.68 -10.05
CA LEU A 269 9.23 -2.95 -9.83
C LEU A 269 8.00 -3.83 -10.02
N ALA A 270 7.97 -4.70 -11.02
CA ALA A 270 6.85 -5.61 -11.25
C ALA A 270 6.57 -6.56 -10.08
N GLN A 271 7.58 -6.84 -9.25
CA GLN A 271 7.45 -7.68 -8.04
C GLN A 271 7.03 -6.87 -6.81
N THR A 272 7.47 -5.61 -6.71
CA THR A 272 7.28 -4.76 -5.54
C THR A 272 6.13 -3.78 -5.70
N LEU A 273 5.94 -3.27 -6.92
CA LEU A 273 4.93 -2.26 -7.26
C LEU A 273 4.39 -2.52 -8.68
N PRO A 274 3.45 -3.46 -8.87
CA PRO A 274 2.97 -3.89 -10.18
C PRO A 274 2.00 -2.87 -10.81
N LEU A 275 2.53 -1.73 -11.26
CA LEU A 275 1.79 -0.75 -12.05
C LEU A 275 1.56 -1.23 -13.49
N ASP A 276 0.52 -0.71 -14.12
CA ASP A 276 0.19 -1.02 -15.51
C ASP A 276 1.28 -0.57 -16.47
N GLU A 277 1.86 0.61 -16.23
CA GLU A 277 2.99 1.16 -16.97
C GLU A 277 4.26 0.32 -16.82
N VAL A 278 4.49 -0.27 -15.65
CA VAL A 278 5.61 -1.20 -15.42
C VAL A 278 5.43 -2.46 -16.26
N SER A 279 4.21 -3.03 -16.27
CA SER A 279 3.87 -4.18 -17.10
C SER A 279 4.04 -3.86 -18.58
N ASN A 280 3.52 -2.71 -19.03
CA ASN A 280 3.70 -2.22 -20.40
C ASN A 280 5.18 -2.13 -20.78
N ASN A 281 6.01 -1.50 -19.94
CA ASN A 281 7.40 -1.24 -20.23
C ASN A 281 8.25 -2.53 -20.27
N LEU A 282 7.94 -3.51 -19.43
CA LEU A 282 8.51 -4.85 -19.56
C LEU A 282 8.15 -5.49 -20.91
N GLY A 283 6.87 -5.45 -21.29
CA GLY A 283 6.43 -5.96 -22.59
C GLY A 283 7.13 -5.28 -23.77
N VAL A 284 7.41 -3.98 -23.68
CA VAL A 284 8.19 -3.25 -24.70
C VAL A 284 9.60 -3.83 -24.83
N LEU A 285 10.29 -4.04 -23.72
CA LEU A 285 11.65 -4.60 -23.71
C LEU A 285 11.68 -6.04 -24.23
N GLU A 286 10.69 -6.85 -23.90
CA GLU A 286 10.54 -8.22 -24.38
C GLU A 286 10.26 -8.27 -25.88
N ALA A 287 9.34 -7.44 -26.38
CA ALA A 287 9.03 -7.34 -27.80
C ALA A 287 10.23 -6.88 -28.63
N ARG A 288 11.04 -5.94 -28.14
CA ARG A 288 12.28 -5.50 -28.81
C ARG A 288 13.30 -6.63 -28.97
N ARG A 289 13.22 -7.66 -28.13
CA ARG A 289 14.04 -8.88 -28.21
C ARG A 289 13.38 -10.02 -28.97
N GLY A 290 12.22 -9.79 -29.57
CA GLY A 290 11.45 -10.77 -30.31
C GLY A 290 10.73 -11.81 -29.44
N ARG A 291 10.60 -11.56 -28.13
CA ARG A 291 9.87 -12.42 -27.16
C ARG A 291 8.40 -11.99 -27.08
N TYR A 292 7.68 -12.15 -28.20
CA TYR A 292 6.33 -11.61 -28.36
C TYR A 292 5.30 -12.28 -27.45
N ASP A 293 5.44 -13.58 -27.12
CA ASP A 293 4.53 -14.27 -26.19
C ASP A 293 4.62 -13.67 -24.77
N GLU A 294 5.84 -13.41 -24.27
CA GLU A 294 6.08 -12.79 -22.98
C GLU A 294 5.58 -11.34 -22.98
N ALA A 295 5.91 -10.60 -24.04
CA ALA A 295 5.44 -9.23 -24.23
C ALA A 295 3.91 -9.13 -24.23
N LEU A 296 3.22 -10.05 -24.93
CA LEU A 296 1.76 -10.08 -24.99
C LEU A 296 1.15 -10.27 -23.60
N ALA A 297 1.69 -11.19 -22.78
CA ALA A 297 1.20 -11.40 -21.42
C ALA A 297 1.33 -10.13 -20.55
N ASN A 298 2.41 -9.35 -20.73
CA ASN A 298 2.61 -8.09 -20.03
C ASN A 298 1.70 -6.97 -20.56
N PHE A 299 1.52 -6.86 -21.90
CA PHE A 299 0.58 -5.88 -22.47
C PHE A 299 -0.88 -6.21 -22.14
N GLU A 300 -1.27 -7.49 -22.08
CA GLU A 300 -2.59 -7.91 -21.63
C GLU A 300 -2.86 -7.48 -20.18
N ARG A 301 -1.84 -7.62 -19.30
CA ARG A 301 -1.94 -7.14 -17.91
C ARG A 301 -2.12 -5.63 -17.83
N ALA A 302 -1.34 -4.87 -18.60
CA ALA A 302 -1.48 -3.41 -18.66
C ALA A 302 -2.88 -3.00 -19.15
N CYS A 303 -3.40 -3.62 -20.22
CA CYS A 303 -4.76 -3.38 -20.71
C CYS A 303 -5.86 -3.84 -19.75
N GLN A 304 -5.61 -4.76 -18.82
CA GLN A 304 -6.57 -5.15 -17.79
C GLN A 304 -6.70 -4.07 -16.71
N GLY A 305 -5.60 -3.39 -16.38
CA GLY A 305 -5.60 -2.28 -15.43
C GLY A 305 -6.23 -1.02 -16.02
N ASP A 306 -5.77 -0.59 -17.19
CA ASP A 306 -6.42 0.50 -17.95
C ASP A 306 -6.75 0.08 -19.37
N PRO A 307 -8.00 -0.37 -19.63
CA PRO A 307 -8.45 -0.74 -20.97
C PRO A 307 -8.57 0.44 -21.94
N SER A 308 -8.59 1.67 -21.43
CA SER A 308 -8.78 2.88 -22.23
C SER A 308 -7.45 3.50 -22.71
N ASP A 309 -6.31 3.06 -22.17
CA ASP A 309 -5.01 3.59 -22.57
C ASP A 309 -4.66 3.19 -24.02
N GLY A 310 -4.45 4.21 -24.86
CA GLY A 310 -4.16 4.02 -26.28
C GLY A 310 -2.81 3.33 -26.53
N ASP A 311 -1.78 3.64 -25.76
CA ASP A 311 -0.45 3.04 -25.94
C ASP A 311 -0.43 1.57 -25.52
N PHE A 312 -1.15 1.19 -24.44
CA PHE A 312 -1.26 -0.21 -24.04
C PHE A 312 -1.96 -1.04 -25.12
N ASN A 313 -3.06 -0.54 -25.67
CA ASN A 313 -3.77 -1.18 -26.76
C ASN A 313 -2.95 -1.24 -28.05
N PHE A 314 -2.21 -0.17 -28.37
CA PHE A 314 -1.29 -0.14 -29.50
C PHE A 314 -0.18 -1.23 -29.35
N ASN A 315 0.48 -1.28 -28.21
CA ASN A 315 1.55 -2.22 -27.93
C ASN A 315 1.07 -3.68 -27.99
N ARG A 316 -0.11 -3.96 -27.44
CA ARG A 316 -0.78 -5.26 -27.56
C ARG A 316 -1.05 -5.60 -29.01
N GLY A 317 -1.54 -4.63 -29.79
CA GLY A 317 -1.77 -4.79 -31.24
C GLY A 317 -0.51 -5.11 -32.01
N VAL A 318 0.61 -4.43 -31.70
CA VAL A 318 1.93 -4.73 -32.29
C VAL A 318 2.36 -6.16 -31.97
N ALA A 319 2.29 -6.58 -30.70
CA ALA A 319 2.69 -7.94 -30.31
C ALA A 319 1.82 -9.02 -31.01
N LEU A 320 0.51 -8.83 -31.05
CA LEU A 320 -0.42 -9.72 -31.76
C LEU A 320 -0.15 -9.77 -33.27
N TRP A 321 0.24 -8.66 -33.87
CA TRP A 321 0.59 -8.60 -35.26
C TRP A 321 1.84 -9.46 -35.59
N TYR A 322 2.88 -9.37 -34.75
CA TYR A 322 4.08 -10.18 -34.88
C TYR A 322 3.83 -11.67 -34.59
N ASP A 323 2.87 -11.98 -33.72
CA ASP A 323 2.40 -13.35 -33.45
C ASP A 323 1.50 -13.92 -34.57
N GLY A 324 1.14 -13.10 -35.57
CA GLY A 324 0.28 -13.50 -36.69
C GLY A 324 -1.22 -13.54 -36.37
N ARG A 325 -1.64 -13.07 -35.21
CA ARG A 325 -3.03 -12.99 -34.74
C ARG A 325 -3.68 -11.70 -35.24
N PHE A 326 -3.78 -11.57 -36.56
CA PHE A 326 -4.19 -10.30 -37.20
C PHE A 326 -5.59 -9.83 -36.84
N ALA A 327 -6.56 -10.72 -36.58
CA ALA A 327 -7.91 -10.33 -36.18
C ALA A 327 -7.92 -9.68 -34.77
N ASP A 328 -7.17 -10.27 -33.82
CA ASP A 328 -7.03 -9.72 -32.47
C ASP A 328 -6.22 -8.42 -32.50
N ALA A 329 -5.18 -8.36 -33.34
CA ALA A 329 -4.38 -7.15 -33.56
C ALA A 329 -5.26 -5.99 -34.06
N ALA A 330 -6.14 -6.22 -35.06
CA ALA A 330 -7.06 -5.20 -35.54
C ALA A 330 -7.95 -4.65 -34.42
N THR A 331 -8.49 -5.54 -33.58
CA THR A 331 -9.33 -5.13 -32.44
C THR A 331 -8.57 -4.24 -31.45
N SER A 332 -7.31 -4.60 -31.13
CA SER A 332 -6.47 -3.82 -30.22
C SER A 332 -6.08 -2.46 -30.80
N LEU A 333 -5.70 -2.44 -32.07
CA LEU A 333 -5.33 -1.20 -32.78
C LEU A 333 -6.50 -0.25 -32.99
N GLN A 334 -7.72 -0.77 -33.21
CA GLN A 334 -8.93 0.03 -33.24
C GLN A 334 -9.23 0.68 -31.88
N ALA A 335 -8.96 -0.01 -30.78
CA ALA A 335 -9.06 0.59 -29.45
C ALA A 335 -8.02 1.71 -29.26
N ALA A 336 -6.79 1.53 -29.74
CA ALA A 336 -5.77 2.59 -29.74
C ALA A 336 -6.18 3.81 -30.58
N GLU A 337 -6.73 3.59 -31.78
CA GLU A 337 -7.27 4.64 -32.65
C GLU A 337 -8.41 5.40 -31.94
N GLN A 338 -9.34 4.69 -31.28
CA GLN A 338 -10.43 5.32 -30.54
C GLN A 338 -9.93 6.20 -29.40
N ALA A 339 -8.88 5.78 -28.69
CA ALA A 339 -8.25 6.56 -27.63
C ALA A 339 -7.51 7.79 -28.18
N ASN A 340 -6.86 7.66 -29.35
CA ASN A 340 -6.17 8.74 -30.03
C ASN A 340 -6.44 8.69 -31.55
N PRO A 341 -7.49 9.36 -32.04
CA PRO A 341 -7.84 9.38 -33.47
C PRO A 341 -6.78 10.02 -34.38
N GLY A 342 -5.76 10.66 -33.84
CA GLY A 342 -4.63 11.23 -34.57
C GLY A 342 -3.39 10.33 -34.60
N ASP A 343 -3.48 9.10 -34.15
CA ASP A 343 -2.33 8.19 -34.03
C ASP A 343 -1.93 7.56 -35.37
N VAL A 344 -0.98 8.20 -36.02
CA VAL A 344 -0.45 7.80 -37.35
C VAL A 344 0.08 6.37 -37.36
N GLU A 345 0.76 5.94 -36.29
CA GLU A 345 1.33 4.60 -36.22
C GLU A 345 0.23 3.53 -36.07
N ALA A 346 -0.85 3.85 -35.29
CA ALA A 346 -2.00 2.97 -35.17
C ALA A 346 -2.72 2.81 -36.51
N HIS A 347 -3.02 3.91 -37.22
CA HIS A 347 -3.62 3.87 -38.56
C HIS A 347 -2.73 3.11 -39.56
N THR A 348 -1.41 3.32 -39.51
CA THR A 348 -0.46 2.61 -40.39
C THR A 348 -0.52 1.09 -40.14
N LEU A 349 -0.47 0.67 -38.90
CA LEU A 349 -0.47 -0.75 -38.56
C LEU A 349 -1.85 -1.39 -38.79
N LEU A 350 -2.96 -0.63 -38.62
CA LEU A 350 -4.31 -1.05 -38.99
C LEU A 350 -4.42 -1.32 -40.47
N ALA A 351 -3.95 -0.41 -41.33
CA ALA A 351 -3.97 -0.59 -42.78
C ALA A 351 -3.25 -1.89 -43.19
N LEU A 352 -2.05 -2.12 -42.63
CA LEU A 352 -1.30 -3.34 -42.85
C LEU A 352 -2.01 -4.60 -42.33
N THR A 353 -2.65 -4.49 -41.17
CA THR A 353 -3.38 -5.58 -40.52
C THR A 353 -4.59 -5.99 -41.34
N PHE A 354 -5.40 -5.02 -41.80
CA PHE A 354 -6.54 -5.29 -42.70
C PHE A 354 -6.11 -5.88 -44.02
N GLY A 355 -4.97 -5.42 -44.58
CA GLY A 355 -4.38 -6.06 -45.76
C GLY A 355 -3.99 -7.54 -45.55
N LYS A 356 -3.49 -7.90 -44.35
CA LYS A 356 -3.23 -9.30 -43.99
C LYS A 356 -4.49 -10.14 -43.83
N LEU A 357 -5.59 -9.53 -43.45
CA LEU A 357 -6.91 -10.15 -43.31
C LEU A 357 -7.66 -10.27 -44.65
N GLY A 358 -7.18 -9.60 -45.69
CA GLY A 358 -7.87 -9.51 -47.00
C GLY A 358 -9.08 -8.55 -46.98
N ASP A 359 -9.15 -7.67 -45.99
CA ASP A 359 -10.16 -6.60 -45.91
C ASP A 359 -9.63 -5.33 -46.59
N ASP A 360 -9.62 -5.36 -47.92
CA ASP A 360 -9.11 -4.26 -48.74
C ASP A 360 -9.89 -2.97 -48.55
N ALA A 361 -11.20 -3.03 -48.18
CA ALA A 361 -12.02 -1.86 -47.99
C ALA A 361 -11.62 -1.11 -46.70
N SER A 362 -11.41 -1.84 -45.62
CA SER A 362 -10.93 -1.24 -44.35
C SER A 362 -9.50 -0.74 -44.50
N ALA A 363 -8.62 -1.50 -45.15
CA ALA A 363 -7.23 -1.08 -45.42
C ALA A 363 -7.21 0.24 -46.23
N GLN A 364 -8.04 0.34 -47.27
CA GLN A 364 -8.12 1.55 -48.11
C GLN A 364 -8.59 2.77 -47.33
N LYS A 365 -9.52 2.59 -46.40
CA LYS A 365 -10.03 3.68 -45.53
C LYS A 365 -8.88 4.24 -44.66
N GLU A 366 -8.05 3.39 -44.08
CA GLU A 366 -6.88 3.81 -43.27
C GLU A 366 -5.84 4.52 -44.14
N TYR A 367 -5.56 4.02 -45.36
CA TYR A 367 -4.66 4.70 -46.31
C TYR A 367 -5.20 6.08 -46.77
N GLU A 368 -6.51 6.23 -46.96
CA GLU A 368 -7.15 7.52 -47.30
C GLU A 368 -6.98 8.49 -46.12
N TRP A 369 -7.16 8.04 -44.89
CA TRP A 369 -6.94 8.86 -43.69
C TRP A 369 -5.49 9.34 -43.62
N LEU A 370 -4.52 8.44 -43.81
CA LEU A 370 -3.07 8.74 -43.81
C LEU A 370 -2.72 9.75 -44.91
N GLY A 371 -3.30 9.60 -46.12
CA GLY A 371 -3.09 10.52 -47.23
C GLY A 371 -3.69 11.90 -47.01
N ALA A 372 -4.88 11.98 -46.39
CA ALA A 372 -5.57 13.25 -46.11
C ALA A 372 -4.86 14.09 -45.01
N ASN A 373 -4.07 13.44 -44.13
CA ASN A 373 -3.33 14.10 -43.04
C ASN A 373 -1.86 14.39 -43.39
N GLU A 374 -1.49 14.38 -44.68
CA GLU A 374 -0.16 14.72 -45.22
C GLU A 374 1.00 13.91 -44.61
N VAL A 375 0.73 12.73 -44.10
CA VAL A 375 1.75 11.87 -43.43
C VAL A 375 2.57 11.07 -44.45
N GLY A 376 2.18 11.12 -45.73
CA GLY A 376 2.69 10.22 -46.77
C GLY A 376 4.09 10.46 -47.29
N GLU A 377 4.76 11.59 -47.02
CA GLU A 377 6.14 11.86 -47.50
C GLU A 377 7.23 11.68 -46.45
N ALA A 378 6.90 11.80 -45.16
CA ALA A 378 7.89 11.68 -44.06
C ALA A 378 8.01 10.24 -43.51
N ALA A 379 7.02 9.40 -43.73
CA ALA A 379 6.93 8.05 -43.16
C ALA A 379 7.36 6.91 -44.10
N GLY A 380 8.09 7.19 -45.16
CA GLY A 380 8.44 6.14 -46.12
C GLY A 380 7.18 5.49 -46.76
N LYS A 381 7.37 4.55 -47.71
CA LYS A 381 6.21 3.78 -48.19
C LYS A 381 5.64 3.00 -47.00
N PRO A 382 4.28 2.97 -46.81
CA PRO A 382 3.66 2.11 -45.81
C PRO A 382 4.18 0.67 -45.98
N GLY A 383 4.89 0.17 -44.96
CA GLY A 383 5.46 -1.19 -44.94
C GLY A 383 7.00 -1.30 -44.91
N ASP A 384 7.74 -0.21 -45.08
CA ASP A 384 9.20 -0.25 -45.01
C ASP A 384 9.76 -0.39 -43.59
N VAL A 385 9.05 0.15 -42.58
CA VAL A 385 9.39 -0.04 -41.16
C VAL A 385 8.08 -0.24 -40.37
N LEU A 386 8.01 -1.36 -39.66
CA LEU A 386 6.89 -1.61 -38.76
C LEU A 386 7.03 -0.78 -37.48
N PRO A 387 5.94 -0.21 -36.95
CA PRO A 387 5.96 0.47 -35.68
C PRO A 387 6.46 -0.42 -34.56
N LEU A 388 7.20 0.18 -33.63
CA LEU A 388 7.71 -0.50 -32.44
C LEU A 388 6.80 -0.20 -31.25
N PRO A 389 6.72 -1.11 -30.27
CA PRO A 389 6.02 -0.84 -29.03
C PRO A 389 6.56 0.39 -28.31
N ARG A 390 5.65 1.12 -27.65
CA ARG A 390 5.88 2.42 -27.02
C ARG A 390 6.11 2.26 -25.54
N LEU A 391 7.23 2.78 -25.04
CA LEU A 391 7.53 2.83 -23.61
C LEU A 391 6.81 4.02 -22.97
N LYS A 392 6.14 3.78 -21.83
CA LYS A 392 5.58 4.85 -20.98
C LYS A 392 6.69 5.50 -20.18
N LYS A 393 6.77 6.83 -20.27
CA LYS A 393 7.75 7.63 -19.52
C LYS A 393 7.19 8.14 -18.19
N ASN A 394 5.88 8.23 -18.11
CA ASN A 394 5.14 8.73 -16.96
C ASN A 394 4.21 7.63 -16.46
N TYR A 395 3.83 7.74 -15.21
CA TYR A 395 2.83 6.90 -14.55
C TYR A 395 1.83 7.79 -13.80
N ASP A 396 0.69 7.23 -13.42
CA ASP A 396 -0.25 7.92 -12.55
C ASP A 396 0.32 7.97 -11.12
N GLY A 397 0.87 9.13 -10.73
CA GLY A 397 1.49 9.33 -9.42
C GLY A 397 0.54 9.10 -8.24
N ARG A 398 -0.77 9.36 -8.42
CA ARG A 398 -1.77 9.08 -7.39
C ARG A 398 -2.05 7.59 -7.27
N ALA A 399 -2.27 6.91 -8.39
CA ALA A 399 -2.44 5.45 -8.41
C ALA A 399 -1.21 4.75 -7.83
N TYR A 400 -0.01 5.20 -8.19
CA TYR A 400 1.25 4.74 -7.64
C TYR A 400 1.28 4.81 -6.11
N ARG A 401 1.06 5.98 -5.51
CA ARG A 401 1.15 6.16 -4.06
C ARG A 401 0.04 5.42 -3.31
N LEU A 402 -1.16 5.35 -3.86
CA LEU A 402 -2.26 4.57 -3.27
C LEU A 402 -1.95 3.06 -3.28
N LEU A 403 -1.35 2.55 -4.37
CA LEU A 403 -0.92 1.17 -4.45
C LEU A 403 0.20 0.88 -3.45
N GLU A 404 1.21 1.74 -3.37
CA GLU A 404 2.32 1.61 -2.41
C GLU A 404 1.81 1.59 -0.96
N LEU A 405 0.92 2.52 -0.59
CA LEU A 405 0.27 2.56 0.72
C LEU A 405 -0.52 1.26 1.00
N THR A 406 -1.27 0.78 0.01
CA THR A 406 -2.07 -0.46 0.15
C THR A 406 -1.18 -1.68 0.36
N LEU A 407 -0.09 -1.78 -0.39
CA LEU A 407 0.88 -2.89 -0.27
C LEU A 407 1.63 -2.85 1.07
N HIS A 408 2.02 -1.65 1.51
CA HIS A 408 2.66 -1.44 2.80
C HIS A 408 1.74 -1.88 3.95
N ASN A 409 0.49 -1.42 3.94
CA ASN A 409 -0.51 -1.78 4.95
C ASN A 409 -0.79 -3.30 4.97
N ALA A 410 -0.88 -3.93 3.80
CA ALA A 410 -1.08 -5.37 3.71
C ALA A 410 0.13 -6.15 4.26
N LEU A 411 1.35 -5.65 4.05
CA LEU A 411 2.56 -6.25 4.60
C LEU A 411 2.61 -6.10 6.13
N GLU A 412 2.35 -4.91 6.65
CA GLU A 412 2.29 -4.65 8.10
C GLU A 412 1.25 -5.52 8.79
N GLN A 413 0.05 -5.64 8.20
CA GLN A 413 -0.99 -6.55 8.71
C GLN A 413 -0.51 -8.00 8.76
N ARG A 414 0.14 -8.49 7.70
CA ARG A 414 0.68 -9.86 7.68
C ARG A 414 1.75 -10.07 8.76
N MET A 415 2.63 -9.10 8.95
CA MET A 415 3.65 -9.14 9.99
C MET A 415 3.04 -9.10 11.39
N ALA A 416 2.03 -8.26 11.62
CA ALA A 416 1.31 -8.20 12.89
C ALA A 416 0.60 -9.52 13.21
N ILE A 417 -0.09 -10.13 12.24
CA ILE A 417 -0.73 -11.44 12.37
C ILE A 417 0.32 -12.52 12.67
N ALA A 418 1.44 -12.54 11.94
CA ALA A 418 2.51 -13.52 12.15
C ALA A 418 3.16 -13.36 13.55
N ASN A 419 3.36 -12.14 14.01
CA ASN A 419 3.88 -11.86 15.35
C ASN A 419 2.89 -12.28 16.45
N LEU A 420 1.59 -12.00 16.25
CA LEU A 420 0.53 -12.43 17.15
C LEU A 420 0.49 -13.96 17.23
N GLN A 421 0.50 -14.66 16.10
CA GLN A 421 0.51 -16.12 16.05
C GLN A 421 1.75 -16.68 16.78
N LYS A 422 2.92 -16.09 16.56
CA LYS A 422 4.14 -16.50 17.27
C LYS A 422 4.02 -16.34 18.79
N GLN A 423 3.39 -15.28 19.28
CA GLN A 423 3.14 -15.10 20.71
C GLN A 423 2.16 -16.14 21.25
N VAL A 424 1.04 -16.38 20.54
CA VAL A 424 0.06 -17.41 20.87
C VAL A 424 0.73 -18.78 20.97
N ASP A 425 1.49 -19.18 19.94
CA ASP A 425 2.19 -20.46 19.92
C ASP A 425 3.18 -20.62 21.10
N ALA A 426 3.90 -19.55 21.45
CA ALA A 426 4.86 -19.55 22.56
C ALA A 426 4.15 -19.75 23.91
N HIS A 427 3.07 -19.00 24.18
CA HIS A 427 2.29 -19.13 25.42
C HIS A 427 1.58 -20.49 25.50
N MET A 428 1.04 -21.01 24.38
CA MET A 428 0.44 -22.36 24.32
C MET A 428 1.46 -23.45 24.65
N ALA A 429 2.67 -23.37 24.09
CA ALA A 429 3.73 -24.34 24.34
C ALA A 429 4.20 -24.31 25.80
N GLU A 430 4.41 -23.10 26.35
CA GLU A 430 4.87 -22.95 27.75
C GLU A 430 3.77 -23.39 28.74
N SER A 431 2.49 -23.03 28.49
CA SER A 431 1.36 -23.53 29.31
C SER A 431 1.29 -25.06 29.29
N THR A 432 1.44 -25.68 28.12
CA THR A 432 1.43 -27.13 27.96
C THR A 432 2.55 -27.80 28.77
N LYS A 433 3.75 -27.22 28.72
CA LYS A 433 4.92 -27.69 29.48
C LYS A 433 4.71 -27.54 30.98
N LEU A 434 4.27 -26.37 31.44
CA LEU A 434 3.99 -26.09 32.84
C LEU A 434 2.88 -27.01 33.40
N LEU A 435 1.85 -27.31 32.60
CA LEU A 435 0.83 -28.30 32.98
C LEU A 435 1.42 -29.69 33.16
N ALA A 436 2.32 -30.12 32.27
CA ALA A 436 2.99 -31.41 32.36
C ALA A 436 3.92 -31.48 33.60
N ASP A 437 4.53 -30.36 33.98
CA ASP A 437 5.41 -30.21 35.14
C ASP A 437 4.63 -30.00 36.46
N ASN A 438 3.29 -30.00 36.43
CA ASN A 438 2.35 -29.74 37.53
C ASN A 438 2.44 -28.33 38.14
N HIS A 439 2.91 -27.36 37.37
CA HIS A 439 2.94 -25.94 37.74
C HIS A 439 1.64 -25.27 37.26
N TYR A 440 0.51 -25.65 37.85
CA TYR A 440 -0.83 -25.32 37.32
C TYR A 440 -1.14 -23.84 37.31
N SER A 441 -0.77 -23.10 38.38
CA SER A 441 -1.00 -21.65 38.46
C SER A 441 -0.25 -20.88 37.38
N ASP A 442 1.00 -21.30 37.08
CA ASP A 442 1.80 -20.67 36.04
C ASP A 442 1.26 -21.05 34.67
N ALA A 443 0.80 -22.31 34.49
CA ALA A 443 0.14 -22.75 33.26
C ALA A 443 -1.18 -22.00 33.01
N GLU A 444 -1.97 -21.73 34.07
CA GLU A 444 -3.18 -20.92 33.97
C GLU A 444 -2.87 -19.50 33.49
N HIS A 445 -1.81 -18.88 34.04
CA HIS A 445 -1.36 -17.53 33.61
C HIS A 445 -1.01 -17.50 32.13
N GLU A 446 -0.18 -18.45 31.66
CA GLU A 446 0.25 -18.51 30.26
C GLU A 446 -0.95 -18.72 29.29
N VAL A 447 -1.84 -19.67 29.58
CA VAL A 447 -3.00 -19.88 28.70
C VAL A 447 -4.04 -18.75 28.79
N ALA A 448 -4.11 -18.02 29.91
CA ALA A 448 -4.95 -16.84 30.02
C ALA A 448 -4.49 -15.73 29.08
N GLU A 449 -3.16 -15.57 28.89
CA GLU A 449 -2.62 -14.66 27.89
C GLU A 449 -3.01 -15.07 26.48
N VAL A 450 -3.02 -16.36 26.14
CA VAL A 450 -3.51 -16.83 24.84
C VAL A 450 -4.99 -16.44 24.65
N VAL A 451 -5.84 -16.71 25.64
CA VAL A 451 -7.27 -16.36 25.58
C VAL A 451 -7.50 -14.85 25.45
N ARG A 452 -6.60 -14.03 26.02
CA ARG A 452 -6.62 -12.57 25.87
C ARG A 452 -6.21 -12.12 24.46
N LEU A 453 -5.15 -12.73 23.89
CA LEU A 453 -4.61 -12.41 22.58
C LEU A 453 -5.49 -12.93 21.44
N ALA A 454 -6.05 -14.14 21.61
CA ALA A 454 -6.90 -14.84 20.66
C ALA A 454 -8.16 -15.36 21.36
N PRO A 455 -9.15 -14.52 21.63
CA PRO A 455 -10.34 -14.90 22.43
C PRO A 455 -11.22 -15.96 21.75
N ASP A 456 -11.11 -16.10 20.44
CA ASP A 456 -11.88 -17.05 19.62
C ASP A 456 -11.10 -18.35 19.32
N ASP A 457 -9.95 -18.56 19.99
CA ASP A 457 -9.17 -19.79 19.86
C ASP A 457 -9.80 -20.91 20.70
N ALA A 458 -10.41 -21.90 20.00
CA ALA A 458 -11.07 -23.04 20.64
C ALA A 458 -10.06 -23.97 21.33
N GLU A 459 -8.85 -24.14 20.78
CA GLU A 459 -7.79 -25.01 21.37
C GLU A 459 -7.23 -24.39 22.65
N ALA A 460 -7.05 -23.08 22.70
CA ALA A 460 -6.65 -22.37 23.91
C ALA A 460 -7.66 -22.59 25.05
N ARG A 461 -8.93 -22.59 24.74
CA ARG A 461 -9.98 -22.85 25.72
C ARG A 461 -10.00 -24.30 26.20
N ILE A 462 -9.68 -25.27 25.33
CA ILE A 462 -9.48 -26.66 25.73
C ILE A 462 -8.27 -26.78 26.68
N LEU A 463 -7.16 -26.11 26.37
CA LEU A 463 -5.97 -26.11 27.23
C LEU A 463 -6.26 -25.45 28.59
N MET A 464 -6.93 -24.30 28.60
CA MET A 464 -7.38 -23.62 29.82
C MET A 464 -8.23 -24.58 30.69
N ALA A 465 -9.16 -25.28 30.08
CA ALA A 465 -9.98 -26.24 30.80
C ALA A 465 -9.19 -27.41 31.38
N LYS A 466 -8.17 -27.92 30.68
CA LYS A 466 -7.27 -28.97 31.19
C LYS A 466 -6.47 -28.46 32.41
N VAL A 467 -5.99 -27.24 32.37
CA VAL A 467 -5.29 -26.60 33.50
C VAL A 467 -6.23 -26.43 34.69
N LEU A 468 -7.43 -25.85 34.48
CA LEU A 468 -8.44 -25.67 35.53
C LEU A 468 -8.88 -27.00 36.13
N GLN A 469 -9.03 -28.06 35.33
CA GLN A 469 -9.33 -29.40 35.79
C GLN A 469 -8.22 -29.96 36.70
N ALA A 470 -6.96 -29.75 36.34
CA ALA A 470 -5.82 -30.16 37.15
C ALA A 470 -5.75 -29.43 38.50
N GLU A 471 -6.21 -28.20 38.57
CA GLU A 471 -6.36 -27.42 39.81
C GLU A 471 -7.60 -27.80 40.62
N GLY A 472 -8.48 -28.63 40.06
CA GLY A 472 -9.74 -29.01 40.71
C GLY A 472 -10.90 -28.02 40.52
N LYS A 473 -10.73 -27.00 39.66
CA LYS A 473 -11.72 -25.96 39.30
C LYS A 473 -12.69 -26.49 38.23
N HIS A 474 -13.40 -27.61 38.53
CA HIS A 474 -14.13 -28.34 37.51
C HIS A 474 -15.29 -27.56 36.87
N GLN A 475 -15.96 -26.65 37.60
CA GLN A 475 -17.03 -25.82 37.05
C GLN A 475 -16.52 -24.82 36.01
N GLU A 476 -15.37 -24.19 36.30
CA GLU A 476 -14.73 -23.23 35.40
C GLU A 476 -14.18 -23.97 34.16
N ALA A 477 -13.60 -25.16 34.33
CA ALA A 477 -13.17 -26.00 33.23
C ALA A 477 -14.33 -26.37 32.28
N ALA A 478 -15.50 -26.75 32.82
CA ALA A 478 -16.68 -27.01 32.00
C ALA A 478 -17.12 -25.79 31.21
N ALA A 479 -17.12 -24.60 31.81
CA ALA A 479 -17.51 -23.37 31.15
C ALA A 479 -16.55 -23.00 29.98
N GLN A 480 -15.25 -23.23 30.12
CA GLN A 480 -14.29 -23.01 29.03
C GLN A 480 -14.53 -24.00 27.87
N LEU A 481 -14.82 -25.26 28.16
CA LEU A 481 -15.11 -26.28 27.13
C LEU A 481 -16.46 -26.03 26.42
N GLU A 482 -17.48 -25.59 27.14
CA GLU A 482 -18.74 -25.16 26.52
C GLU A 482 -18.54 -23.96 25.60
N THR A 483 -17.62 -23.08 25.96
CA THR A 483 -17.24 -21.95 25.09
C THR A 483 -16.44 -22.42 23.87
N SER A 484 -15.49 -23.33 24.06
CA SER A 484 -14.74 -23.96 22.96
C SER A 484 -15.68 -24.60 21.94
N LEU A 485 -16.67 -25.41 22.41
CA LEU A 485 -17.67 -26.06 21.54
C LEU A 485 -18.58 -25.09 20.78
N LYS A 486 -18.76 -23.87 21.27
CA LYS A 486 -19.48 -22.81 20.52
C LYS A 486 -18.63 -22.19 19.44
N LEU A 487 -17.31 -22.17 19.62
CA LEU A 487 -16.36 -21.62 18.65
C LEU A 487 -16.06 -22.65 17.56
N ASP A 488 -15.74 -23.88 17.98
CA ASP A 488 -15.46 -25.01 17.08
C ASP A 488 -15.94 -26.33 17.75
N GLU A 489 -16.82 -27.07 17.05
CA GLU A 489 -17.32 -28.34 17.53
C GLU A 489 -16.29 -29.44 17.24
N SER A 490 -15.54 -29.86 18.27
CA SER A 490 -14.44 -30.82 18.13
C SER A 490 -14.62 -32.05 19.07
N VAL A 491 -14.10 -33.18 18.61
CA VAL A 491 -14.04 -34.42 19.40
C VAL A 491 -13.29 -34.21 20.71
N ASP A 492 -12.18 -33.49 20.66
CA ASP A 492 -11.32 -33.23 21.82
C ASP A 492 -12.03 -32.42 22.90
N ALA A 493 -12.81 -31.39 22.49
CA ALA A 493 -13.62 -30.61 23.42
C ALA A 493 -14.73 -31.43 24.07
N HIS A 494 -15.45 -32.27 23.31
CA HIS A 494 -16.46 -33.16 23.84
C HIS A 494 -15.88 -34.20 24.80
N VAL A 495 -14.73 -34.81 24.46
CA VAL A 495 -14.06 -35.79 25.33
C VAL A 495 -13.58 -35.10 26.62
N ALA A 496 -12.98 -33.94 26.53
CA ALA A 496 -12.53 -33.18 27.69
C ALA A 496 -13.72 -32.78 28.60
N LEU A 497 -14.81 -32.29 28.02
CA LEU A 497 -16.01 -31.92 28.77
C LEU A 497 -16.65 -33.12 29.48
N ALA A 498 -16.69 -34.27 28.81
CA ALA A 498 -17.19 -35.50 29.43
C ALA A 498 -16.29 -35.94 30.62
N GLN A 499 -14.97 -35.80 30.52
CA GLN A 499 -14.04 -36.06 31.62
C GLN A 499 -14.29 -35.15 32.83
N VAL A 500 -14.49 -33.85 32.55
CA VAL A 500 -14.85 -32.86 33.59
C VAL A 500 -16.16 -33.22 34.28
N TYR A 501 -17.21 -33.57 33.52
CA TYR A 501 -18.49 -34.00 34.10
C TYR A 501 -18.38 -35.29 34.92
N LEU A 502 -17.52 -36.23 34.52
CA LEU A 502 -17.24 -37.42 35.36
C LEU A 502 -16.58 -37.02 36.69
N SER A 503 -15.63 -36.10 36.66
CA SER A 503 -15.00 -35.57 37.89
C SER A 503 -16.00 -34.88 38.82
N MET A 504 -17.06 -34.32 38.26
CA MET A 504 -18.19 -33.71 39.00
C MET A 504 -19.27 -34.71 39.40
N ASN A 505 -19.09 -36.01 39.14
CA ASN A 505 -20.11 -37.09 39.33
C ASN A 505 -21.40 -36.89 38.50
N GLN A 506 -21.34 -36.18 37.40
CA GLN A 506 -22.46 -35.88 36.49
C GLN A 506 -22.48 -36.91 35.32
N THR A 507 -22.70 -38.17 35.62
CA THR A 507 -22.54 -39.28 34.69
C THR A 507 -23.41 -39.19 33.44
N GLU A 508 -24.64 -38.66 33.54
CA GLU A 508 -25.54 -38.54 32.38
C GLU A 508 -25.06 -37.43 31.42
N MET A 509 -24.53 -36.32 31.95
CA MET A 509 -23.96 -35.25 31.13
C MET A 509 -22.66 -35.73 30.46
N ALA A 510 -21.83 -36.46 31.19
CA ALA A 510 -20.63 -37.07 30.62
C ALA A 510 -20.96 -38.06 29.48
N ARG A 511 -22.03 -38.87 29.64
CA ARG A 511 -22.51 -39.80 28.61
C ARG A 511 -22.97 -39.05 27.34
N ALA A 512 -23.70 -37.96 27.51
CA ALA A 512 -24.17 -37.15 26.39
C ALA A 512 -23.01 -36.57 25.58
N GLN A 513 -21.97 -36.06 26.26
CA GLN A 513 -20.78 -35.52 25.58
C GLN A 513 -19.94 -36.63 24.93
N GLY A 514 -19.75 -37.78 25.59
CA GLY A 514 -19.08 -38.93 24.98
C GLY A 514 -19.79 -39.46 23.73
N GLN A 515 -21.13 -39.46 23.73
CA GLN A 515 -21.91 -39.82 22.54
C GLN A 515 -21.78 -38.76 21.43
N ALA A 516 -21.75 -37.47 21.77
CA ALA A 516 -21.51 -36.39 20.80
C ALA A 516 -20.13 -36.56 20.13
N ALA A 517 -19.08 -36.85 20.89
CA ALA A 517 -17.77 -37.16 20.36
C ALA A 517 -17.78 -38.33 19.37
N LEU A 518 -18.50 -39.43 19.69
CA LEU A 518 -18.62 -40.58 18.80
C LEU A 518 -19.53 -40.33 17.58
N ASN A 519 -20.46 -39.38 17.66
CA ASN A 519 -21.24 -38.97 16.50
C ASN A 519 -20.38 -38.20 15.48
N LEU A 520 -19.45 -37.41 15.97
CA LEU A 520 -18.47 -36.70 15.11
C LEU A 520 -17.45 -37.70 14.52
N GLU A 521 -16.91 -38.60 15.36
CA GLU A 521 -15.91 -39.59 14.96
C GLU A 521 -16.19 -40.96 15.61
N PRO A 522 -16.96 -41.85 14.94
CA PRO A 522 -17.39 -43.12 15.51
C PRO A 522 -16.27 -44.09 15.93
N GLY A 523 -15.08 -43.93 15.38
CA GLY A 523 -13.90 -44.73 15.66
C GLY A 523 -12.89 -44.12 16.63
N ASN A 524 -13.17 -42.97 17.21
CA ASN A 524 -12.23 -42.27 18.05
C ASN A 524 -11.87 -43.08 19.32
N PRO A 525 -10.59 -43.45 19.52
CA PRO A 525 -10.18 -44.34 20.63
C PRO A 525 -10.43 -43.72 22.01
N GLN A 526 -10.25 -42.41 22.15
CA GLN A 526 -10.43 -41.72 23.44
C GLN A 526 -11.89 -41.64 23.83
N ALA A 527 -12.76 -41.35 22.87
CA ALA A 527 -14.22 -41.33 23.09
C ALA A 527 -14.75 -42.73 23.41
N LEU A 528 -14.28 -43.79 22.73
CA LEU A 528 -14.66 -45.17 23.03
C LEU A 528 -14.18 -45.59 24.44
N GLN A 529 -12.97 -45.30 24.82
CA GLN A 529 -12.42 -45.58 26.15
C GLN A 529 -13.21 -44.83 27.24
N LEU A 530 -13.53 -43.58 27.01
CA LEU A 530 -14.36 -42.76 27.90
C LEU A 530 -15.75 -43.36 28.12
N MET A 531 -16.41 -43.80 27.05
CA MET A 531 -17.72 -44.43 27.14
C MET A 531 -17.68 -45.76 27.92
N GLN A 532 -16.60 -46.55 27.81
CA GLN A 532 -16.37 -47.72 28.63
C GLN A 532 -16.23 -47.38 30.12
N GLN A 533 -15.50 -46.32 30.45
CA GLN A 533 -15.36 -45.82 31.83
C GLN A 533 -16.70 -45.37 32.41
N ILE A 534 -17.51 -44.65 31.62
CA ILE A 534 -18.86 -44.22 32.03
C ILE A 534 -19.78 -45.40 32.30
N HIS A 535 -19.74 -46.46 31.47
CA HIS A 535 -20.51 -47.69 31.69
C HIS A 535 -20.05 -48.44 32.95
N GLY A 536 -18.72 -48.52 33.17
CA GLY A 536 -18.16 -49.15 34.37
C GLY A 536 -18.52 -48.41 35.67
N ALA A 537 -18.52 -47.08 35.64
CA ALA A 537 -18.92 -46.26 36.80
C ALA A 537 -20.41 -46.37 37.14
N ALA A 538 -21.28 -46.61 36.13
CA ALA A 538 -22.73 -46.81 36.34
C ALA A 538 -23.08 -48.15 36.96
N VAL A 539 -22.19 -49.16 36.85
CA VAL A 539 -22.42 -50.54 37.36
C VAL A 539 -21.85 -50.76 38.79
N ALA A 540 -21.02 -49.86 39.29
CA ALA A 540 -20.46 -49.97 40.63
C ALA A 540 -21.56 -49.78 41.70
N PRO A 541 -21.73 -50.75 42.68
CA PRO A 541 -22.79 -50.65 43.68
C PRO A 541 -22.49 -49.44 44.59
N ARG A 542 -23.53 -48.59 44.76
CA ARG A 542 -23.51 -47.50 45.75
C ARG A 542 -23.23 -48.11 47.10
N LYS A 543 -22.04 -47.87 47.68
CA LYS A 543 -21.82 -48.13 49.12
C LYS A 543 -22.81 -47.25 49.88
N THR A 544 -23.85 -47.87 50.41
CA THR A 544 -24.76 -47.26 51.40
C THR A 544 -23.99 -46.95 52.68
N PRO A 545 -24.24 -45.84 53.37
CA PRO A 545 -23.52 -45.38 54.52
C PRO A 545 -23.64 -46.32 55.74
#